data_d570255db306ff0e686affbe291cb498
#
_entry.id   d570255db306ff0e686affbe291cb498
#
_cell.length_a   1.000
_cell.length_b   1.000
_cell.length_c   1.000
_cell.angle_alpha   90.00
_cell.angle_beta   90.00
_cell.angle_gamma   90.00
#
_symmetry.space_group_name_H-M   'P 1'
#
loop_
_entity.id
_entity.type
_entity.pdbx_description
1 polymer ?
#
loop_
_entity_poly.entity_id
_entity_poly.type
_entity_poly.pdbx_seq_one_letter_code
_entity_poly.pdbx_strand_id
1 'polypeptide(L)'
;MNEYSQGFEADTGKILNIVINSLYSDRDIFLRELLSNASDAIHKRKFSGQTNPAILNKSDDTIEIVIDKKQKTIEITDSGIGLAEKELAETLGTIAKSGTSSFLEEMSENDNNKDAAKTLIGQFGVGFYSAFMVAEKVLVTSRKAGTSHAFFWESDGQNGFNISSCDQSPNVGTSIKLFLRKDAKEYLDSAKLKTCLLYTSPSPRD
;
A
#
# COMPACT_ATOMS: atom_id res chain seq x y z
N MET A 1 2.38 -26.64 -5.38
CA MET A 1 2.14 -25.19 -5.12
C MET A 1 0.82 -25.08 -4.38
N ASN A 2 0.83 -24.61 -3.15
CA ASN A 2 -0.42 -24.32 -2.45
C ASN A 2 -0.79 -22.86 -2.80
N GLU A 3 -1.78 -22.69 -3.65
CA GLU A 3 -2.39 -21.40 -3.93
C GLU A 3 -3.48 -21.16 -2.88
N TYR A 4 -3.34 -20.08 -2.09
CA TYR A 4 -4.34 -19.68 -1.12
C TYR A 4 -5.16 -18.53 -1.73
N SER A 5 -6.43 -18.79 -2.00
CA SER A 5 -7.39 -17.80 -2.47
C SER A 5 -8.43 -17.56 -1.37
N GLN A 6 -8.60 -16.30 -0.96
CA GLN A 6 -9.62 -15.90 0.01
C GLN A 6 -10.41 -14.72 -0.56
N GLY A 7 -11.73 -14.84 -0.57
CA GLY A 7 -12.64 -13.76 -0.94
C GLY A 7 -12.68 -12.67 0.15
N PHE A 8 -12.89 -11.43 -0.24
CA PHE A 8 -13.25 -10.38 0.71
C PHE A 8 -14.64 -10.65 1.27
N GLU A 9 -14.88 -10.36 2.54
CA GLU A 9 -16.23 -10.32 3.07
C GLU A 9 -17.04 -9.20 2.38
N ALA A 10 -18.35 -9.38 2.23
CA ALA A 10 -19.22 -8.51 1.42
C ALA A 10 -19.15 -7.01 1.81
N ASP A 11 -18.88 -6.72 3.08
CA ASP A 11 -18.74 -5.36 3.59
C ASP A 11 -17.42 -4.69 3.19
N THR A 12 -16.38 -5.48 2.98
CA THR A 12 -15.05 -5.01 2.55
C THR A 12 -15.12 -4.39 1.16
N GLY A 13 -15.84 -5.00 0.23
CA GLY A 13 -16.01 -4.46 -1.12
C GLY A 13 -16.77 -3.13 -1.15
N LYS A 14 -17.74 -2.96 -0.26
CA LYS A 14 -18.48 -1.68 -0.11
C LYS A 14 -17.56 -0.58 0.43
N ILE A 15 -16.76 -0.89 1.45
CA ILE A 15 -15.81 0.07 2.02
C ILE A 15 -14.78 0.48 0.97
N LEU A 16 -14.24 -0.48 0.24
CA LEU A 16 -13.30 -0.20 -0.84
C LEU A 16 -13.91 0.75 -1.88
N ASN A 17 -15.15 0.51 -2.30
CA ASN A 17 -15.86 1.39 -3.22
C ASN A 17 -16.08 2.80 -2.64
N ILE A 18 -16.41 2.92 -1.36
CA ILE A 18 -16.56 4.21 -0.68
C ILE A 18 -15.21 4.94 -0.63
N VAL A 19 -14.14 4.26 -0.22
CA VAL A 19 -12.77 4.82 -0.18
C VAL A 19 -12.34 5.29 -1.56
N ILE A 20 -12.50 4.43 -2.58
CA ILE A 20 -12.05 4.71 -3.95
C ILE A 20 -12.87 5.84 -4.61
N ASN A 21 -14.19 5.89 -4.40
CA ASN A 21 -15.07 6.74 -5.19
C ASN A 21 -15.62 7.97 -4.44
N SER A 22 -15.65 7.98 -3.12
CA SER A 22 -16.33 9.01 -2.34
C SER A 22 -15.41 9.85 -1.46
N LEU A 23 -14.32 9.29 -0.94
CA LEU A 23 -13.45 9.99 0.02
C LEU A 23 -12.36 10.83 -0.62
N TYR A 24 -11.92 10.46 -1.80
CA TYR A 24 -10.82 11.13 -2.44
C TYR A 24 -11.28 11.89 -3.69
N SER A 25 -11.49 13.18 -3.54
CA SER A 25 -11.55 14.11 -4.69
C SER A 25 -10.16 14.28 -5.34
N ASP A 26 -9.10 13.91 -4.64
CA ASP A 26 -7.71 14.03 -5.09
C ASP A 26 -7.05 12.65 -5.13
N ARG A 27 -6.85 12.14 -6.35
CA ARG A 27 -6.21 10.84 -6.58
C ARG A 27 -4.72 10.85 -6.20
N ASP A 28 -4.08 12.01 -6.15
CA ASP A 28 -2.65 12.16 -5.88
C ASP A 28 -2.26 11.60 -4.50
N ILE A 29 -3.23 11.45 -3.61
CA ILE A 29 -3.03 10.91 -2.25
C ILE A 29 -2.50 9.48 -2.24
N PHE A 30 -2.76 8.66 -3.30
CA PHE A 30 -2.26 7.28 -3.35
C PHE A 30 -0.75 7.21 -3.15
N LEU A 31 -0.03 8.14 -3.80
CA LEU A 31 1.43 8.14 -3.74
C LEU A 31 1.93 8.46 -2.33
N ARG A 32 1.32 9.42 -1.67
CA ARG A 32 1.66 9.79 -0.29
C ARG A 32 1.42 8.63 0.67
N GLU A 33 0.29 7.96 0.56
CA GLU A 33 -0.05 6.83 1.44
C GLU A 33 0.93 5.67 1.26
N LEU A 34 1.26 5.31 0.01
CA LEU A 34 2.21 4.24 -0.26
C LEU A 34 3.62 4.58 0.22
N LEU A 35 4.06 5.84 0.07
CA LEU A 35 5.36 6.27 0.56
C LEU A 35 5.42 6.36 2.08
N SER A 36 4.33 6.77 2.74
CA SER A 36 4.23 6.73 4.20
C SER A 36 4.38 5.29 4.71
N ASN A 37 3.66 4.34 4.11
CA ASN A 37 3.77 2.93 4.47
C ASN A 37 5.20 2.39 4.26
N ALA A 38 5.85 2.77 3.17
CA ALA A 38 7.24 2.40 2.89
C ALA A 38 8.21 2.97 3.94
N SER A 39 8.04 4.24 4.32
CA SER A 39 8.81 4.88 5.38
C SER A 39 8.62 4.18 6.73
N ASP A 40 7.37 3.86 7.08
CA ASP A 40 7.04 3.16 8.33
C ASP A 40 7.66 1.75 8.36
N ALA A 41 7.66 1.04 7.22
CA ALA A 41 8.31 -0.26 7.10
C ALA A 41 9.84 -0.19 7.36
N ILE A 42 10.49 0.87 6.86
CA ILE A 42 11.91 1.14 7.11
C ILE A 42 12.14 1.44 8.60
N HIS A 43 11.35 2.32 9.20
CA HIS A 43 11.45 2.64 10.62
C HIS A 43 11.24 1.41 11.49
N LYS A 44 10.24 0.57 11.16
CA LYS A 44 9.96 -0.69 11.85
C LYS A 44 11.15 -1.65 11.77
N ARG A 45 11.83 -1.74 10.63
CA ARG A 45 13.04 -2.54 10.47
C ARG A 45 14.17 -2.03 11.37
N LYS A 46 14.43 -0.72 11.39
CA LYS A 46 15.42 -0.10 12.27
C LYS A 46 15.13 -0.34 13.74
N PHE A 47 13.89 -0.16 14.15
CA PHE A 47 13.48 -0.38 15.53
C PHE A 47 13.66 -1.85 15.95
N SER A 48 13.19 -2.78 15.13
CA SER A 48 13.38 -4.22 15.38
C SER A 48 14.85 -4.64 15.35
N GLY A 49 15.67 -3.94 14.57
CA GLY A 49 17.12 -4.15 14.49
C GLY A 49 17.88 -3.76 15.75
N GLN A 50 17.30 -2.96 16.65
CA GLN A 50 17.91 -2.64 17.95
C GLN A 50 18.00 -3.88 18.84
N THR A 51 17.04 -4.78 18.75
CA THR A 51 17.03 -6.05 19.48
C THR A 51 17.60 -7.21 18.67
N ASN A 52 17.53 -7.14 17.33
CA ASN A 52 18.07 -8.15 16.41
C ASN A 52 18.87 -7.49 15.29
N PRO A 53 20.17 -7.19 15.49
CA PRO A 53 20.99 -6.52 14.49
C PRO A 53 21.12 -7.26 13.16
N ALA A 54 20.87 -8.58 13.12
CA ALA A 54 20.98 -9.40 11.91
C ALA A 54 19.95 -9.00 10.81
N ILE A 55 18.86 -8.32 11.18
CA ILE A 55 17.85 -7.88 10.22
C ILE A 55 18.11 -6.48 9.66
N LEU A 56 19.08 -5.75 10.22
CA LEU A 56 19.41 -4.41 9.72
C LEU A 56 19.89 -4.47 8.26
N ASN A 57 19.63 -3.38 7.56
CA ASN A 57 20.16 -3.22 6.21
C ASN A 57 21.68 -3.04 6.27
N LYS A 58 22.41 -3.64 5.32
CA LYS A 58 23.85 -3.44 5.16
C LYS A 58 24.19 -2.24 4.27
N SER A 59 23.20 -1.72 3.57
CA SER A 59 23.24 -0.53 2.71
C SER A 59 22.31 0.54 3.25
N ASP A 60 22.30 1.70 2.62
CA ASP A 60 21.36 2.77 2.93
C ASP A 60 19.92 2.32 2.73
N ASP A 61 19.03 2.86 3.55
CA ASP A 61 17.60 2.65 3.37
C ASP A 61 17.10 3.44 2.18
N THR A 62 16.32 2.79 1.34
CA THR A 62 15.85 3.37 0.09
C THR A 62 14.35 3.16 -0.09
N ILE A 63 13.73 4.15 -0.73
CA ILE A 63 12.44 4.01 -1.38
C ILE A 63 12.65 4.39 -2.84
N GLU A 64 12.40 3.46 -3.74
CA GLU A 64 12.59 3.63 -5.18
C GLU A 64 11.25 3.65 -5.90
N ILE A 65 11.09 4.54 -6.89
CA ILE A 65 9.92 4.60 -7.75
C ILE A 65 10.36 4.40 -9.19
N VAL A 66 9.86 3.35 -9.82
CA VAL A 66 10.13 3.01 -11.22
C VAL A 66 8.87 3.15 -12.06
N ILE A 67 8.96 3.87 -13.17
CA ILE A 67 7.87 4.05 -14.14
C ILE A 67 8.17 3.24 -15.39
N ASP A 68 7.29 2.32 -15.76
CA ASP A 68 7.33 1.62 -17.05
C ASP A 68 6.16 2.09 -17.93
N LYS A 69 6.48 2.95 -18.91
CA LYS A 69 5.49 3.49 -19.85
C LYS A 69 4.94 2.44 -20.81
N LYS A 70 5.70 1.38 -21.11
CA LYS A 70 5.28 0.30 -22.02
C LYS A 70 4.27 -0.60 -21.35
N GLN A 71 4.56 -1.03 -20.12
CA GLN A 71 3.66 -1.86 -19.32
C GLN A 71 2.57 -1.02 -18.63
N LYS A 72 2.69 0.32 -18.64
CA LYS A 72 1.81 1.26 -17.92
C LYS A 72 1.78 0.95 -16.42
N THR A 73 2.95 0.76 -15.84
CA THR A 73 3.08 0.45 -14.42
C THR A 73 3.91 1.49 -13.68
N ILE A 74 3.59 1.65 -12.40
CA ILE A 74 4.43 2.31 -11.42
C ILE A 74 4.77 1.26 -10.37
N GLU A 75 6.05 1.16 -10.04
CA GLU A 75 6.53 0.24 -9.01
C GLU A 75 7.22 1.05 -7.90
N ILE A 76 6.78 0.86 -6.66
CA ILE A 76 7.33 1.49 -5.47
C ILE A 76 7.95 0.39 -4.62
N THR A 77 9.27 0.48 -4.41
CA THR A 77 10.03 -0.53 -3.67
C THR A 77 10.69 0.12 -2.45
N ASP A 78 10.49 -0.48 -1.29
CA ASP A 78 11.16 -0.09 -0.04
C ASP A 78 12.14 -1.17 0.44
N SER A 79 13.15 -0.73 1.19
CA SER A 79 14.10 -1.59 1.88
C SER A 79 13.70 -1.86 3.35
N GLY A 80 12.42 -1.79 3.65
CA GLY A 80 11.85 -1.93 4.99
C GLY A 80 11.89 -3.37 5.52
N ILE A 81 11.10 -3.62 6.58
CA ILE A 81 11.09 -4.92 7.26
C ILE A 81 10.50 -6.05 6.40
N GLY A 82 9.69 -5.72 5.39
CA GLY A 82 8.96 -6.68 4.59
C GLY A 82 7.84 -7.40 5.38
N LEU A 83 7.09 -8.23 4.68
CA LEU A 83 5.95 -8.98 5.21
C LEU A 83 6.11 -10.48 4.91
N ALA A 84 5.79 -11.31 5.89
CA ALA A 84 5.60 -12.75 5.71
C ALA A 84 4.21 -13.05 5.13
N GLU A 85 3.97 -14.27 4.65
CA GLU A 85 2.70 -14.70 4.05
C GLU A 85 1.49 -14.33 4.91
N LYS A 86 1.54 -14.68 6.18
CA LYS A 86 0.47 -14.42 7.15
C LYS A 86 0.21 -12.92 7.35
N GLU A 87 1.30 -12.14 7.41
CA GLU A 87 1.22 -10.69 7.56
C GLU A 87 0.66 -10.03 6.29
N LEU A 88 0.98 -10.54 5.08
CA LEU A 88 0.36 -10.09 3.84
C LEU A 88 -1.17 -10.30 3.87
N ALA A 89 -1.62 -11.49 4.28
CA ALA A 89 -3.05 -11.78 4.41
C ALA A 89 -3.73 -10.89 5.44
N GLU A 90 -3.10 -10.67 6.58
CA GLU A 90 -3.67 -9.88 7.68
C GLU A 90 -3.63 -8.37 7.38
N THR A 91 -2.52 -7.87 6.81
CA THR A 91 -2.32 -6.43 6.59
C THR A 91 -3.00 -5.94 5.31
N LEU A 92 -2.93 -6.72 4.24
CA LEU A 92 -3.46 -6.32 2.92
C LEU A 92 -4.77 -7.02 2.56
N GLY A 93 -5.15 -8.07 3.26
CA GLY A 93 -6.38 -8.83 2.99
C GLY A 93 -7.54 -8.47 3.91
N THR A 94 -7.28 -7.69 4.95
CA THR A 94 -8.31 -7.35 5.93
C THR A 94 -8.42 -5.84 6.06
N ILE A 95 -9.45 -5.24 5.47
CA ILE A 95 -9.78 -3.85 5.75
C ILE A 95 -10.36 -3.80 7.15
N ALA A 96 -9.61 -3.17 8.07
CA ALA A 96 -10.04 -2.79 9.42
C ALA A 96 -10.84 -3.87 10.17
N LYS A 97 -10.18 -4.96 10.55
CA LYS A 97 -10.80 -6.06 11.32
C LYS A 97 -11.44 -5.63 12.67
N SER A 98 -11.05 -4.45 13.19
CA SER A 98 -11.51 -3.93 14.48
C SER A 98 -12.29 -2.62 14.41
N GLY A 99 -12.46 -2.03 13.25
CA GLY A 99 -13.04 -0.67 13.13
C GLY A 99 -14.05 -0.47 12.02
N THR A 100 -14.41 -1.51 11.27
CA THR A 100 -15.27 -1.37 10.08
C THR A 100 -16.63 -0.76 10.40
N SER A 101 -17.29 -1.22 11.47
CA SER A 101 -18.58 -0.67 11.90
C SER A 101 -18.43 0.77 12.40
N SER A 102 -17.46 1.03 13.28
CA SER A 102 -17.17 2.36 13.81
C SER A 102 -16.73 3.33 12.70
N PHE A 103 -15.93 2.85 11.74
CA PHE A 103 -15.53 3.63 10.57
C PHE A 103 -16.72 4.04 9.70
N LEU A 104 -17.65 3.10 9.43
CA LEU A 104 -18.87 3.39 8.66
C LEU A 104 -19.81 4.32 9.41
N GLU A 105 -19.94 4.16 10.73
CA GLU A 105 -20.75 5.02 11.59
C GLU A 105 -20.17 6.45 11.62
N GLU A 106 -18.89 6.62 11.89
CA GLU A 106 -18.23 7.92 11.89
C GLU A 106 -18.23 8.60 10.52
N MET A 107 -18.18 7.83 9.43
CA MET A 107 -18.29 8.36 8.08
C MET A 107 -19.70 8.83 7.76
N SER A 108 -20.74 8.12 8.19
CA SER A 108 -22.13 8.51 7.98
C SER A 108 -22.51 9.79 8.74
N GLU A 109 -21.85 10.04 9.88
CA GLU A 109 -22.07 11.25 10.68
C GLU A 109 -21.29 12.48 10.17
N ASN A 110 -20.19 12.27 9.42
CA ASN A 110 -19.24 13.33 9.01
C ASN A 110 -19.29 13.64 7.50
N ASP A 111 -20.42 13.48 6.84
CA ASP A 111 -20.62 13.65 5.37
C ASP A 111 -20.11 15.00 4.80
N ASN A 112 -19.76 15.98 5.66
CA ASN A 112 -19.31 17.31 5.28
C ASN A 112 -17.85 17.67 5.69
N ASN A 113 -17.09 16.77 6.31
CA ASN A 113 -15.74 17.11 6.80
C ASN A 113 -14.65 16.25 6.16
N LYS A 114 -14.11 16.75 5.03
CA LYS A 114 -13.02 16.08 4.27
C LYS A 114 -11.73 15.86 5.05
N ASP A 115 -11.46 16.68 6.07
CA ASP A 115 -10.24 16.55 6.88
C ASP A 115 -10.38 15.46 7.95
N ALA A 116 -11.58 15.27 8.48
CA ALA A 116 -11.89 14.14 9.36
C ALA A 116 -11.74 12.80 8.63
N ALA A 117 -12.20 12.73 7.37
CA ALA A 117 -12.04 11.54 6.54
C ALA A 117 -10.56 11.15 6.31
N LYS A 118 -9.67 12.13 6.08
CA LYS A 118 -8.23 11.88 5.93
C LYS A 118 -7.59 11.34 7.21
N THR A 119 -7.99 11.85 8.36
CA THR A 119 -7.50 11.39 9.66
C THR A 119 -7.95 9.94 9.94
N LEU A 120 -9.20 9.63 9.61
CA LEU A 120 -9.77 8.30 9.75
C LEU A 120 -9.02 7.26 8.90
N ILE A 121 -8.65 7.60 7.66
CA ILE A 121 -7.95 6.70 6.74
C ILE A 121 -6.60 6.25 7.31
N GLY A 122 -5.78 7.16 7.82
CA GLY A 122 -4.50 6.83 8.45
C GLY A 122 -4.69 5.99 9.72
N GLN A 123 -5.73 6.26 10.50
CA GLN A 123 -6.03 5.59 11.74
C GLN A 123 -6.55 4.15 11.53
N PHE A 124 -7.27 3.90 10.43
CA PHE A 124 -7.87 2.58 10.14
C PHE A 124 -7.07 1.72 9.15
N GLY A 125 -5.87 2.14 8.75
CA GLY A 125 -4.99 1.33 7.90
C GLY A 125 -5.49 1.12 6.47
N VAL A 126 -6.39 1.98 5.97
CA VAL A 126 -6.96 1.86 4.61
C VAL A 126 -6.13 2.57 3.54
N GLY A 127 -5.04 3.23 3.92
CA GLY A 127 -4.19 4.00 3.01
C GLY A 127 -3.66 3.20 1.81
N PHE A 128 -3.30 1.93 2.02
CA PHE A 128 -2.86 1.05 0.95
C PHE A 128 -3.88 0.93 -0.19
N TYR A 129 -5.16 0.89 0.14
CA TYR A 129 -6.21 0.71 -0.86
C TYR A 129 -6.45 1.92 -1.76
N SER A 130 -5.90 3.09 -1.41
CA SER A 130 -5.85 4.25 -2.30
C SER A 130 -5.16 3.94 -3.64
N ALA A 131 -4.31 2.92 -3.68
CA ALA A 131 -3.70 2.39 -4.90
C ALA A 131 -4.72 2.06 -5.99
N PHE A 132 -5.90 1.55 -5.62
CA PHE A 132 -6.96 1.18 -6.57
C PHE A 132 -7.71 2.37 -7.17
N MET A 133 -7.45 3.59 -6.69
CA MET A 133 -7.95 4.80 -7.35
C MET A 133 -7.29 5.02 -8.71
N VAL A 134 -6.05 4.56 -8.86
CA VAL A 134 -5.22 4.75 -10.06
C VAL A 134 -4.88 3.43 -10.76
N ALA A 135 -4.97 2.28 -10.05
CA ALA A 135 -4.63 0.97 -10.56
C ALA A 135 -5.87 0.09 -10.78
N GLU A 136 -5.87 -0.67 -11.87
CA GLU A 136 -6.85 -1.75 -12.11
C GLU A 136 -6.41 -3.08 -11.51
N LYS A 137 -5.10 -3.18 -11.17
CA LYS A 137 -4.50 -4.34 -10.53
C LYS A 137 -3.29 -3.90 -9.72
N VAL A 138 -3.12 -4.51 -8.56
CA VAL A 138 -1.96 -4.29 -7.68
C VAL A 138 -1.28 -5.63 -7.42
N LEU A 139 0.04 -5.68 -7.61
CA LEU A 139 0.91 -6.79 -7.26
C LEU A 139 1.89 -6.33 -6.18
N VAL A 140 1.90 -7.01 -5.05
CA VAL A 140 2.86 -6.79 -3.97
C VAL A 140 3.81 -7.97 -3.90
N THR A 141 5.11 -7.69 -3.96
CA THR A 141 6.15 -8.68 -3.71
C THR A 141 6.83 -8.34 -2.41
N SER A 142 6.88 -9.26 -1.45
CA SER A 142 7.49 -8.96 -0.16
C SER A 142 8.33 -10.11 0.37
N ARG A 143 9.48 -9.76 0.95
CA ARG A 143 10.33 -10.66 1.72
C ARG A 143 10.62 -10.06 3.09
N LYS A 144 10.19 -10.76 4.12
CA LYS A 144 10.42 -10.33 5.50
C LYS A 144 11.89 -10.46 5.90
N ALA A 145 12.41 -9.45 6.60
CA ALA A 145 13.74 -9.47 7.17
C ALA A 145 13.93 -10.68 8.10
N GLY A 146 15.08 -11.36 7.96
CA GLY A 146 15.38 -12.59 8.70
C GLY A 146 14.79 -13.87 8.08
N THR A 147 14.11 -13.79 6.92
CA THR A 147 13.58 -14.96 6.21
C THR A 147 14.20 -15.12 4.83
N SER A 148 14.15 -16.36 4.30
CA SER A 148 14.58 -16.68 2.94
C SER A 148 13.44 -16.70 1.92
N HIS A 149 12.19 -16.72 2.38
CA HIS A 149 11.01 -16.84 1.55
C HIS A 149 10.41 -15.49 1.24
N ALA A 150 9.98 -15.33 0.01
CA ALA A 150 9.22 -14.18 -0.47
C ALA A 150 7.86 -14.62 -0.99
N PHE A 151 6.91 -13.70 -1.00
CA PHE A 151 5.54 -13.97 -1.41
C PHE A 151 5.03 -12.87 -2.31
N PHE A 152 4.13 -13.27 -3.20
CA PHE A 152 3.29 -12.39 -3.99
C PHE A 152 1.92 -12.27 -3.35
N TRP A 153 1.39 -11.07 -3.31
CA TRP A 153 0.00 -10.77 -3.05
C TRP A 153 -0.54 -10.01 -4.27
N GLU A 154 -1.69 -10.41 -4.78
CA GLU A 154 -2.28 -9.83 -5.98
C GLU A 154 -3.77 -9.59 -5.79
N SER A 155 -4.27 -8.44 -6.24
CA SER A 155 -5.70 -8.12 -6.24
C SER A 155 -6.06 -7.12 -7.34
N ASP A 156 -7.32 -7.17 -7.79
CA ASP A 156 -7.98 -6.17 -8.64
C ASP A 156 -8.83 -5.18 -7.82
N GLY A 157 -8.85 -5.34 -6.49
CA GLY A 157 -9.63 -4.51 -5.59
C GLY A 157 -11.13 -4.83 -5.56
N GLN A 158 -11.60 -5.85 -6.27
CA GLN A 158 -13.03 -6.20 -6.38
C GLN A 158 -13.31 -7.65 -5.98
N ASN A 159 -12.51 -8.59 -6.49
CA ASN A 159 -12.80 -10.03 -6.41
C ASN A 159 -12.00 -10.76 -5.31
N GLY A 160 -11.36 -10.02 -4.40
CA GLY A 160 -10.51 -10.61 -3.37
C GLY A 160 -9.03 -10.48 -3.69
N PHE A 161 -8.22 -11.36 -3.13
CA PHE A 161 -6.78 -11.39 -3.35
C PHE A 161 -6.25 -12.82 -3.40
N ASN A 162 -5.10 -12.99 -4.06
CA ASN A 162 -4.36 -14.25 -4.08
C ASN A 162 -2.99 -14.04 -3.42
N ILE A 163 -2.53 -15.05 -2.68
CA ILE A 163 -1.16 -15.09 -2.16
C ILE A 163 -0.49 -16.36 -2.71
N SER A 164 0.72 -16.20 -3.22
CA SER A 164 1.54 -17.32 -3.71
C SER A 164 3.00 -17.14 -3.33
N SER A 165 3.74 -18.24 -3.28
CA SER A 165 5.19 -18.18 -3.06
C SER A 165 5.90 -17.54 -4.24
N CYS A 166 6.92 -16.74 -3.96
CA CYS A 166 7.81 -16.17 -4.95
C CYS A 166 9.08 -17.02 -5.04
N ASP A 167 9.27 -17.71 -6.17
CA ASP A 167 10.48 -18.53 -6.40
C ASP A 167 11.74 -17.68 -6.61
N GLN A 168 11.57 -16.39 -6.95
CA GLN A 168 12.67 -15.43 -6.95
C GLN A 168 13.01 -15.05 -5.51
N SER A 169 14.28 -14.76 -5.26
CA SER A 169 14.72 -14.26 -3.95
C SER A 169 14.97 -12.74 -4.01
N PRO A 170 13.93 -11.91 -3.99
CA PRO A 170 14.09 -10.46 -4.02
C PRO A 170 14.83 -9.99 -2.76
N ASN A 171 15.29 -8.76 -2.77
CA ASN A 171 15.83 -8.13 -1.58
C ASN A 171 14.77 -8.08 -0.47
N VAL A 172 15.25 -7.98 0.79
CA VAL A 172 14.36 -7.75 1.93
C VAL A 172 13.65 -6.40 1.78
N GLY A 173 12.36 -6.39 2.02
CA GLY A 173 11.51 -5.22 1.86
C GLY A 173 10.23 -5.55 1.10
N THR A 174 9.57 -4.53 0.58
CA THR A 174 8.33 -4.68 -0.17
C THR A 174 8.38 -3.90 -1.47
N SER A 175 7.93 -4.50 -2.56
CA SER A 175 7.69 -3.84 -3.85
C SER A 175 6.20 -3.88 -4.15
N ILE A 176 5.61 -2.72 -4.48
CA ILE A 176 4.21 -2.54 -4.85
C ILE A 176 4.18 -2.09 -6.30
N LYS A 177 3.72 -2.95 -7.21
CA LYS A 177 3.54 -2.67 -8.63
C LYS A 177 2.07 -2.39 -8.95
N LEU A 178 1.81 -1.19 -9.44
CA LEU A 178 0.52 -0.67 -9.83
C LEU A 178 0.36 -0.79 -11.35
N PHE A 179 -0.63 -1.55 -11.82
CA PHE A 179 -1.03 -1.57 -13.23
C PHE A 179 -2.08 -0.48 -13.43
N LEU A 180 -1.70 0.60 -14.08
CA LEU A 180 -2.52 1.81 -14.12
C LEU A 180 -3.76 1.67 -15.00
N ARG A 181 -4.86 2.20 -14.50
CA ARG A 181 -6.12 2.38 -15.24
C ARG A 181 -5.91 3.30 -16.43
N LYS A 182 -6.80 3.20 -17.42
CA LYS A 182 -6.76 4.04 -18.63
C LYS A 182 -6.87 5.54 -18.33
N ASP A 183 -7.60 5.90 -17.30
CA ASP A 183 -7.86 7.28 -16.84
C ASP A 183 -6.82 7.82 -15.86
N ALA A 184 -5.76 7.04 -15.54
CA ALA A 184 -4.68 7.38 -14.63
C ALA A 184 -3.30 7.46 -15.32
N LYS A 185 -3.26 7.54 -16.64
CA LYS A 185 -2.00 7.56 -17.41
C LYS A 185 -1.13 8.80 -17.18
N GLU A 186 -1.70 9.86 -16.63
CA GLU A 186 -0.94 11.06 -16.26
C GLU A 186 0.20 10.75 -15.27
N TYR A 187 0.02 9.73 -14.41
CA TYR A 187 1.04 9.31 -13.44
C TYR A 187 2.24 8.58 -14.07
N LEU A 188 2.20 8.25 -15.37
CA LEU A 188 3.37 7.79 -16.11
C LEU A 188 4.35 8.92 -16.47
N ASP A 189 3.99 10.16 -16.15
CA ASP A 189 4.89 11.30 -16.28
C ASP A 189 5.63 11.53 -14.95
N SER A 190 6.96 11.49 -15.00
CA SER A 190 7.80 11.73 -13.82
C SER A 190 7.64 13.14 -13.24
N ALA A 191 7.28 14.14 -14.08
CA ALA A 191 7.02 15.50 -13.62
C ALA A 191 5.74 15.54 -12.77
N LYS A 192 4.67 14.83 -13.18
CA LYS A 192 3.43 14.71 -12.41
C LYS A 192 3.71 14.08 -11.05
N LEU A 193 4.45 12.95 -10.99
CA LEU A 193 4.77 12.29 -9.72
C LEU A 193 5.60 13.18 -8.79
N LYS A 194 6.58 13.93 -9.33
CA LYS A 194 7.35 14.90 -8.54
C LYS A 194 6.45 16.01 -7.98
N THR A 195 5.52 16.51 -8.78
CA THR A 195 4.53 17.51 -8.33
C THR A 195 3.67 16.96 -7.21
N CYS A 196 3.14 15.74 -7.34
CA CYS A 196 2.38 15.07 -6.29
C CYS A 196 3.16 15.01 -4.97
N LEU A 197 4.45 14.67 -5.03
CA LEU A 197 5.31 14.59 -3.84
C LEU A 197 5.51 15.95 -3.18
N LEU A 198 5.70 17.01 -3.98
CA LEU A 198 5.95 18.36 -3.45
C LEU A 198 4.71 18.96 -2.77
N TYR A 199 3.52 18.72 -3.32
CA TYR A 199 2.29 19.30 -2.80
C TYR A 199 1.62 18.47 -1.70
N THR A 200 1.95 17.17 -1.60
CA THR A 200 1.37 16.27 -0.60
C THR A 200 2.26 16.04 0.62
N SER A 201 3.54 16.39 0.56
CA SER A 201 4.44 16.31 1.70
C SER A 201 4.25 17.53 2.62
N PRO A 202 4.15 17.35 3.96
CA PRO A 202 4.17 18.47 4.88
C PRO A 202 5.48 19.23 4.72
N SER A 203 5.39 20.56 4.75
CA SER A 203 6.57 21.42 4.69
C SER A 203 7.49 21.14 5.89
N PRO A 204 8.81 21.03 5.73
CA PRO A 204 9.73 20.91 6.86
C PRO A 204 9.78 22.12 7.79
N ARG A 205 8.91 23.09 7.61
CA ARG A 205 8.87 24.35 8.36
C ARG A 205 7.60 24.56 9.19
N ASP A 206 6.72 23.55 9.25
CA ASP A 206 5.51 23.59 10.09
C ASP A 206 5.69 22.74 11.35
#